data_43e020df54b05d785719281004e1619d
#
_entry.id   43e020df54b05d785719281004e1619d
#
_cell.length_a   1.000
_cell.length_b   1.000
_cell.length_c   1.000
_cell.angle_alpha   90.00
_cell.angle_beta   90.00
_cell.angle_gamma   90.00
#
_symmetry.space_group_name_H-M   'P 1'
#
loop_
_entity.id
_entity.type
_entity.pdbx_description
1 polymer ?
#
loop_
_entity_poly.entity_id
_entity_poly.type
_entity_poly.pdbx_seq_one_letter_code
_entity_poly.pdbx_strand_id
1 'polypeptide(L)'
;MSKKFGEIIVLNDININIENGKIVSIFGKSGAGKSTLLYILSTLDLPDKGDVFFNEKNLNKLKGDKLSEFRNSRIGFIFQFHNLLEEFNVLENVCIPGYVSNSNNMEVEKKGKEILKELDLSDRITHKPNELSGGEQQRVSIARSLINSPDIIFADEPTGNLDSENSKIFIDLIRKLNKKHNQTFVIVTHNKEFLKISDYSYTLKGGEIKLN
;
A
#
# COMPACT_ATOMS: atom_id res chain seq x y z
N MET A 1 1.59 14.38 -14.69
CA MET A 1 1.56 13.07 -15.40
C MET A 1 0.17 12.76 -15.90
N SER A 2 0.06 12.03 -17.03
CA SER A 2 -1.24 11.70 -17.65
C SER A 2 -1.29 10.23 -18.05
N LYS A 3 -2.50 9.64 -18.07
CA LYS A 3 -2.74 8.25 -18.46
C LYS A 3 -4.06 8.12 -19.22
N LYS A 4 -4.05 7.34 -20.30
CA LYS A 4 -5.24 7.00 -21.08
C LYS A 4 -5.30 5.50 -21.35
N PHE A 5 -6.50 5.00 -21.56
CA PHE A 5 -6.77 3.65 -22.04
C PHE A 5 -7.63 3.76 -23.32
N GLY A 6 -7.03 3.46 -24.47
CA GLY A 6 -7.64 3.77 -25.75
C GLY A 6 -7.90 5.27 -25.89
N GLU A 7 -9.14 5.66 -26.14
CA GLU A 7 -9.57 7.08 -26.24
C GLU A 7 -9.94 7.71 -24.89
N ILE A 8 -10.00 6.94 -23.80
CA ILE A 8 -10.45 7.42 -22.50
C ILE A 8 -9.26 7.99 -21.72
N ILE A 9 -9.29 9.28 -21.42
CA ILE A 9 -8.33 9.93 -20.52
C ILE A 9 -8.77 9.65 -19.09
N VAL A 10 -7.94 8.90 -18.35
CA VAL A 10 -8.21 8.50 -16.95
C VAL A 10 -7.52 9.45 -15.98
N LEU A 11 -6.30 9.91 -16.31
CA LEU A 11 -5.56 10.90 -15.54
C LEU A 11 -5.09 12.00 -16.49
N ASN A 12 -5.32 13.25 -16.11
CA ASN A 12 -4.99 14.41 -16.91
C ASN A 12 -4.18 15.42 -16.08
N ASP A 13 -2.93 15.59 -16.47
CA ASP A 13 -1.97 16.53 -15.86
C ASP A 13 -1.91 16.48 -14.32
N ILE A 14 -1.82 15.28 -13.77
CA ILE A 14 -1.71 15.07 -12.33
C ILE A 14 -0.35 15.56 -11.81
N ASN A 15 -0.41 16.48 -10.84
CA ASN A 15 0.74 16.93 -10.05
C ASN A 15 0.44 16.70 -8.57
N ILE A 16 1.26 15.88 -7.91
CA ILE A 16 1.12 15.56 -6.49
C ILE A 16 2.52 15.41 -5.86
N ASN A 17 2.68 15.94 -4.67
CA ASN A 17 3.84 15.74 -3.84
C ASN A 17 3.44 14.95 -2.58
N ILE A 18 4.25 13.97 -2.21
CA ILE A 18 4.05 13.11 -1.03
C ILE A 18 5.28 13.26 -0.15
N GLU A 19 5.08 13.84 1.03
CA GLU A 19 6.16 14.04 2.00
C GLU A 19 6.39 12.78 2.83
N ASN A 20 7.65 12.54 3.19
CA ASN A 20 8.01 11.40 4.05
C ASN A 20 7.32 11.50 5.42
N GLY A 21 6.91 10.34 5.95
CA GLY A 21 6.26 10.22 7.25
C GLY A 21 4.82 10.73 7.29
N LYS A 22 4.22 11.07 6.14
CA LYS A 22 2.86 11.59 6.05
C LYS A 22 1.85 10.52 5.64
N ILE A 23 0.61 10.70 6.11
CA ILE A 23 -0.56 9.96 5.63
C ILE A 23 -1.27 10.83 4.60
N VAL A 24 -1.30 10.37 3.35
CA VAL A 24 -1.97 11.05 2.23
C VAL A 24 -3.16 10.20 1.80
N SER A 25 -4.36 10.78 1.77
CA SER A 25 -5.56 10.12 1.27
C SER A 25 -6.06 10.75 -0.02
N ILE A 26 -6.40 9.91 -1.00
CA ILE A 26 -6.93 10.34 -2.30
C ILE A 26 -8.34 9.80 -2.44
N PHE A 27 -9.31 10.72 -2.45
CA PHE A 27 -10.73 10.42 -2.57
C PHE A 27 -11.22 10.56 -4.00
N GLY A 28 -12.27 9.83 -4.34
CA GLY A 28 -12.94 9.93 -5.63
C GLY A 28 -14.02 8.88 -5.79
N LYS A 29 -14.95 9.10 -6.71
CA LYS A 29 -15.98 8.12 -7.07
C LYS A 29 -15.34 6.85 -7.66
N SER A 30 -16.09 5.74 -7.66
CA SER A 30 -15.69 4.55 -8.42
C SER A 30 -15.43 4.93 -9.89
N GLY A 31 -14.38 4.39 -10.50
CA GLY A 31 -13.99 4.73 -11.87
C GLY A 31 -13.29 6.07 -12.06
N ALA A 32 -13.02 6.85 -11.01
CA ALA A 32 -12.35 8.15 -11.13
C ALA A 32 -10.84 8.07 -11.47
N GLY A 33 -10.25 6.87 -11.53
CA GLY A 33 -8.83 6.67 -11.82
C GLY A 33 -7.93 6.54 -10.58
N LYS A 34 -8.51 6.37 -9.38
CA LYS A 34 -7.75 6.27 -8.11
C LYS A 34 -6.73 5.12 -8.12
N SER A 35 -7.15 3.91 -8.44
CA SER A 35 -6.25 2.75 -8.52
C SER A 35 -5.20 2.92 -9.63
N THR A 36 -5.58 3.51 -10.77
CA THR A 36 -4.63 3.84 -11.85
C THR A 36 -3.54 4.80 -11.36
N LEU A 37 -3.93 5.85 -10.62
CA LEU A 37 -2.97 6.79 -10.04
C LEU A 37 -2.05 6.07 -9.04
N LEU A 38 -2.62 5.25 -8.15
CA LEU A 38 -1.86 4.49 -7.17
C LEU A 38 -0.86 3.53 -7.83
N TYR A 39 -1.28 2.83 -8.89
CA TYR A 39 -0.41 1.88 -9.61
C TYR A 39 0.73 2.60 -10.33
N ILE A 40 0.51 3.78 -10.87
CA ILE A 40 1.57 4.59 -11.47
C ILE A 40 2.55 5.08 -10.40
N LEU A 41 2.05 5.62 -9.28
CA LEU A 41 2.90 6.07 -8.16
C LEU A 41 3.72 4.93 -7.55
N SER A 42 3.14 3.73 -7.47
CA SER A 42 3.82 2.51 -6.98
C SER A 42 4.63 1.78 -8.04
N THR A 43 4.76 2.35 -9.24
CA THR A 43 5.48 1.75 -10.38
C THR A 43 4.92 0.44 -10.92
N LEU A 44 3.71 0.04 -10.51
CA LEU A 44 3.02 -1.14 -11.07
C LEU A 44 2.53 -0.89 -12.50
N ASP A 45 2.27 0.38 -12.86
CA ASP A 45 2.01 0.83 -14.22
C ASP A 45 2.88 2.07 -14.54
N LEU A 46 2.92 2.47 -15.79
CA LEU A 46 3.67 3.63 -16.26
C LEU A 46 2.69 4.71 -16.75
N PRO A 47 3.00 6.01 -16.54
CA PRO A 47 2.24 7.08 -17.17
C PRO A 47 2.52 7.13 -18.68
N ASP A 48 1.57 7.61 -19.48
CA ASP A 48 1.80 7.86 -20.91
C ASP A 48 2.58 9.17 -21.15
N LYS A 49 2.42 10.14 -20.22
CA LYS A 49 3.15 11.42 -20.24
C LYS A 49 3.52 11.84 -18.81
N GLY A 50 4.67 12.49 -18.69
CA GLY A 50 5.22 12.96 -17.42
C GLY A 50 6.00 11.87 -16.70
N ASP A 51 6.47 12.17 -15.51
CA ASP A 51 7.39 11.36 -14.75
C ASP A 51 6.94 11.16 -13.31
N VAL A 52 7.39 10.06 -12.70
CA VAL A 52 7.29 9.78 -11.27
C VAL A 52 8.69 9.83 -10.68
N PHE A 53 8.85 10.62 -9.63
CA PHE A 53 10.12 10.73 -8.91
C PHE A 53 9.99 10.17 -7.50
N PHE A 54 11.02 9.47 -7.06
CA PHE A 54 11.22 9.10 -5.67
C PHE A 54 12.49 9.79 -5.18
N ASN A 55 12.32 10.79 -4.34
CA ASN A 55 13.34 11.80 -4.10
C ASN A 55 13.78 12.40 -5.46
N GLU A 56 15.06 12.38 -5.77
CA GLU A 56 15.57 12.90 -7.05
C GLU A 56 15.63 11.83 -8.17
N LYS A 57 15.27 10.58 -7.86
CA LYS A 57 15.37 9.47 -8.80
C LYS A 57 14.12 9.35 -9.65
N ASN A 58 14.27 9.47 -10.97
CA ASN A 58 13.17 9.24 -11.92
C ASN A 58 12.88 7.74 -12.04
N LEU A 59 11.69 7.32 -11.59
CA LEU A 59 11.29 5.92 -11.54
C LEU A 59 10.96 5.36 -12.93
N ASN A 60 10.54 6.17 -13.89
CA ASN A 60 10.23 5.73 -15.24
C ASN A 60 11.46 5.20 -15.97
N LYS A 61 12.67 5.55 -15.51
CA LYS A 61 13.95 5.08 -16.07
C LYS A 61 14.39 3.73 -15.51
N LEU A 62 13.76 3.24 -14.45
CA LEU A 62 14.07 1.93 -13.89
C LEU A 62 13.41 0.82 -14.75
N LYS A 63 14.15 -0.26 -15.01
CA LYS A 63 13.67 -1.42 -15.78
C LYS A 63 14.25 -2.71 -15.23
N GLY A 64 13.57 -3.83 -15.51
CA GLY A 64 14.03 -5.17 -15.14
C GLY A 64 14.33 -5.29 -13.64
N ASP A 65 15.46 -5.93 -13.32
CA ASP A 65 15.85 -6.24 -11.93
C ASP A 65 15.95 -5.00 -11.04
N LYS A 66 16.44 -3.87 -11.55
CA LYS A 66 16.53 -2.61 -10.81
C LYS A 66 15.16 -2.07 -10.39
N LEU A 67 14.14 -2.25 -11.22
CA LEU A 67 12.77 -1.86 -10.88
C LEU A 67 12.16 -2.83 -9.87
N SER A 68 12.40 -4.13 -10.03
CA SER A 68 11.93 -5.17 -9.13
C SER A 68 12.56 -5.02 -7.73
N GLU A 69 13.87 -4.78 -7.66
CA GLU A 69 14.60 -4.49 -6.42
C GLU A 69 14.06 -3.23 -5.73
N PHE A 70 13.83 -2.15 -6.51
CA PHE A 70 13.27 -0.90 -5.98
C PHE A 70 11.89 -1.14 -5.38
N ARG A 71 10.98 -1.84 -6.09
CA ARG A 71 9.65 -2.19 -5.57
C ARG A 71 9.75 -2.99 -4.28
N ASN A 72 10.56 -4.03 -4.30
CA ASN A 72 10.67 -4.94 -3.15
C ASN A 72 11.26 -4.26 -1.92
N SER A 73 12.22 -3.35 -2.07
CA SER A 73 12.92 -2.72 -0.97
C SER A 73 12.30 -1.41 -0.48
N ARG A 74 11.62 -0.65 -1.36
CA ARG A 74 11.17 0.71 -1.06
C ARG A 74 9.66 0.86 -0.98
N ILE A 75 8.90 -0.07 -1.55
CA ILE A 75 7.44 0.03 -1.66
C ILE A 75 6.77 -1.12 -0.93
N GLY A 76 5.85 -0.81 -0.02
CA GLY A 76 4.84 -1.73 0.47
C GLY A 76 3.53 -1.53 -0.28
N PHE A 77 2.72 -2.60 -0.41
CA PHE A 77 1.42 -2.51 -1.04
C PHE A 77 0.35 -3.28 -0.25
N ILE A 78 -0.80 -2.64 -0.03
CA ILE A 78 -1.98 -3.21 0.60
C ILE A 78 -3.10 -3.18 -0.44
N PHE A 79 -3.55 -4.35 -0.87
CA PHE A 79 -4.62 -4.50 -1.86
C PHE A 79 -5.99 -4.57 -1.20
N GLN A 80 -7.04 -4.21 -1.94
CA GLN A 80 -8.42 -4.32 -1.51
C GLN A 80 -8.82 -5.77 -1.19
N PHE A 81 -8.38 -6.73 -2.01
CA PHE A 81 -8.57 -8.16 -1.81
C PHE A 81 -7.27 -8.75 -1.26
N HIS A 82 -6.89 -8.51 -0.09
CA HIS A 82 -5.70 -8.96 0.67
C HIS A 82 -4.58 -9.67 -0.14
N ASN A 83 -4.93 -10.43 -1.19
CA ASN A 83 -4.06 -11.19 -2.09
C ASN A 83 -3.07 -12.09 -1.31
N LEU A 84 -3.57 -12.75 -0.27
CA LEU A 84 -2.81 -13.75 0.46
C LEU A 84 -2.76 -15.04 -0.35
N LEU A 85 -1.62 -15.72 -0.31
CA LEU A 85 -1.43 -17.00 -0.98
C LEU A 85 -1.97 -18.10 -0.06
N GLU A 86 -2.98 -18.83 -0.51
CA GLU A 86 -3.70 -19.81 0.30
C GLU A 86 -2.87 -21.05 0.62
N GLU A 87 -1.85 -21.34 -0.18
CA GLU A 87 -0.91 -22.43 0.03
C GLU A 87 0.01 -22.21 1.23
N PHE A 88 0.25 -20.94 1.60
CA PHE A 88 1.16 -20.52 2.65
C PHE A 88 0.41 -20.12 3.92
N ASN A 89 1.04 -20.35 5.08
CA ASN A 89 0.53 -19.86 6.36
C ASN A 89 0.75 -18.34 6.50
N VAL A 90 0.28 -17.77 7.62
CA VAL A 90 0.39 -16.33 7.92
C VAL A 90 1.85 -15.86 7.91
N LEU A 91 2.75 -16.57 8.62
CA LEU A 91 4.16 -16.17 8.69
C LEU A 91 4.81 -16.20 7.30
N GLU A 92 4.58 -17.26 6.55
CA GLU A 92 5.10 -17.42 5.20
C GLU A 92 4.61 -16.28 4.28
N ASN A 93 3.30 -15.98 4.28
CA ASN A 93 2.73 -14.85 3.52
C ASN A 93 3.43 -13.53 3.84
N VAL A 94 3.69 -13.26 5.11
CA VAL A 94 4.39 -12.04 5.55
C VAL A 94 5.84 -12.03 5.08
N CYS A 95 6.51 -13.17 5.11
CA CYS A 95 7.94 -13.28 4.83
C CYS A 95 8.31 -13.33 3.34
N ILE A 96 7.36 -13.65 2.43
CA ILE A 96 7.62 -13.77 0.98
C ILE A 96 8.45 -12.60 0.41
N PRO A 97 8.09 -11.31 0.61
CA PRO A 97 8.90 -10.22 0.05
C PRO A 97 10.32 -10.17 0.62
N GLY A 98 10.51 -10.60 1.87
CA GLY A 98 11.81 -10.72 2.51
C GLY A 98 12.67 -11.83 1.89
N TYR A 99 12.08 -12.98 1.59
CA TYR A 99 12.78 -14.07 0.90
C TYR A 99 13.23 -13.69 -0.51
N VAL A 100 12.41 -12.91 -1.23
CA VAL A 100 12.75 -12.40 -2.58
C VAL A 100 13.95 -11.45 -2.54
N SER A 101 14.19 -10.76 -1.42
CA SER A 101 15.32 -9.84 -1.28
C SER A 101 16.67 -10.51 -1.03
N ASN A 102 16.77 -11.85 -1.11
CA ASN A 102 17.95 -12.65 -0.76
C ASN A 102 18.46 -12.41 0.67
N SER A 103 17.59 -12.00 1.58
CA SER A 103 17.89 -11.83 3.00
C SER A 103 18.02 -13.21 3.66
N ASN A 104 18.72 -13.25 4.81
CA ASN A 104 18.80 -14.47 5.63
C ASN A 104 17.39 -14.87 6.12
N ASN A 105 16.92 -16.05 5.72
CA ASN A 105 15.57 -16.53 6.02
C ASN A 105 15.24 -16.49 7.52
N MET A 106 16.20 -16.84 8.39
CA MET A 106 15.98 -16.81 9.85
C MET A 106 15.74 -15.38 10.36
N GLU A 107 16.44 -14.39 9.82
CA GLU A 107 16.23 -12.98 10.17
C GLU A 107 14.90 -12.45 9.66
N VAL A 108 14.50 -12.85 8.44
CA VAL A 108 13.20 -12.51 7.85
C VAL A 108 12.07 -13.07 8.70
N GLU A 109 12.14 -14.35 9.10
CA GLU A 109 11.12 -14.98 9.95
C GLU A 109 11.06 -14.35 11.34
N LYS A 110 12.21 -14.05 11.94
CA LYS A 110 12.26 -13.33 13.23
C LYS A 110 11.54 -12.02 13.13
N LYS A 111 11.86 -11.21 12.12
CA LYS A 111 11.21 -9.92 11.85
C LYS A 111 9.72 -10.07 11.57
N GLY A 112 9.34 -11.09 10.78
CA GLY A 112 7.94 -11.41 10.51
C GLY A 112 7.14 -11.68 11.78
N LYS A 113 7.70 -12.49 12.71
CA LYS A 113 7.08 -12.76 14.02
C LYS A 113 6.97 -11.50 14.87
N GLU A 114 7.96 -10.62 14.87
CA GLU A 114 7.90 -9.33 15.59
C GLU A 114 6.81 -8.42 15.04
N ILE A 115 6.67 -8.31 13.72
CA ILE A 115 5.61 -7.53 13.07
C ILE A 115 4.23 -8.14 13.37
N LEU A 116 4.08 -9.47 13.25
CA LEU A 116 2.82 -10.15 13.55
C LEU A 116 2.41 -9.97 15.01
N LYS A 117 3.37 -9.96 15.94
CA LYS A 117 3.12 -9.65 17.36
C LYS A 117 2.62 -8.20 17.54
N GLU A 118 3.21 -7.24 16.83
CA GLU A 118 2.77 -5.83 16.87
C GLU A 118 1.33 -5.64 16.34
N LEU A 119 0.89 -6.54 15.46
CA LEU A 119 -0.44 -6.52 14.84
C LEU A 119 -1.46 -7.47 15.52
N ASP A 120 -1.15 -7.96 16.71
CA ASP A 120 -2.00 -8.87 17.48
C ASP A 120 -2.35 -10.17 16.71
N LEU A 121 -1.35 -10.76 16.03
CA LEU A 121 -1.49 -11.99 15.24
C LEU A 121 -0.56 -13.11 15.70
N SER A 122 0.00 -13.03 16.92
CA SER A 122 0.95 -14.05 17.45
C SER A 122 0.35 -15.45 17.45
N ASP A 123 -0.94 -15.59 17.75
CA ASP A 123 -1.63 -16.87 17.83
C ASP A 123 -2.12 -17.37 16.46
N ARG A 124 -1.85 -16.64 15.39
CA ARG A 124 -2.27 -16.93 14.02
C ARG A 124 -1.13 -17.31 13.08
N ILE A 125 0.11 -17.34 13.56
CA ILE A 125 1.34 -17.50 12.76
C ILE A 125 1.30 -18.70 11.83
N THR A 126 0.74 -19.81 12.28
CA THR A 126 0.65 -21.10 11.54
C THR A 126 -0.67 -21.28 10.79
N HIS A 127 -1.65 -20.40 10.99
CA HIS A 127 -2.95 -20.49 10.32
C HIS A 127 -2.82 -20.17 8.83
N LYS A 128 -3.70 -20.74 8.02
CA LYS A 128 -3.85 -20.40 6.60
C LYS A 128 -4.85 -19.24 6.42
N PRO A 129 -4.80 -18.53 5.29
CA PRO A 129 -5.70 -17.39 5.03
C PRO A 129 -7.19 -17.71 5.21
N ASN A 130 -7.64 -18.88 4.81
CA ASN A 130 -9.04 -19.31 4.93
C ASN A 130 -9.49 -19.60 6.38
N GLU A 131 -8.57 -19.67 7.34
CA GLU A 131 -8.83 -19.83 8.76
C GLU A 131 -8.94 -18.49 9.51
N LEU A 132 -8.76 -17.36 8.78
CA LEU A 132 -8.73 -16.01 9.33
C LEU A 132 -10.00 -15.25 9.00
N SER A 133 -10.43 -14.39 9.92
CA SER A 133 -11.43 -13.36 9.64
C SER A 133 -10.90 -12.32 8.64
N GLY A 134 -11.78 -11.59 7.94
CA GLY A 134 -11.37 -10.55 7.00
C GLY A 134 -10.48 -9.48 7.62
N GLY A 135 -10.76 -9.08 8.88
CA GLY A 135 -9.90 -8.14 9.60
C GLY A 135 -8.51 -8.70 9.94
N GLU A 136 -8.41 -10.02 10.26
CA GLU A 136 -7.11 -10.68 10.44
C GLU A 136 -6.34 -10.79 9.13
N GLN A 137 -6.99 -11.17 8.03
CA GLN A 137 -6.37 -11.19 6.69
C GLN A 137 -5.82 -9.82 6.29
N GLN A 138 -6.57 -8.75 6.59
CA GLN A 138 -6.14 -7.39 6.34
C GLN A 138 -4.90 -7.03 7.16
N ARG A 139 -4.85 -7.39 8.45
CA ARG A 139 -3.65 -7.19 9.27
C ARG A 139 -2.44 -8.00 8.77
N VAL A 140 -2.64 -9.21 8.26
CA VAL A 140 -1.58 -9.99 7.59
C VAL A 140 -1.06 -9.26 6.33
N SER A 141 -1.95 -8.67 5.53
CA SER A 141 -1.57 -7.85 4.37
C SER A 141 -0.72 -6.64 4.77
N ILE A 142 -1.06 -5.96 5.89
CA ILE A 142 -0.23 -4.89 6.46
C ILE A 142 1.13 -5.45 6.88
N ALA A 143 1.17 -6.57 7.62
CA ALA A 143 2.41 -7.19 8.06
C ALA A 143 3.34 -7.49 6.89
N ARG A 144 2.80 -8.07 5.81
CA ARG A 144 3.52 -8.37 4.57
C ARG A 144 4.08 -7.09 3.93
N SER A 145 3.31 -6.00 3.92
CA SER A 145 3.76 -4.74 3.35
C SER A 145 4.93 -4.12 4.13
N LEU A 146 5.11 -4.45 5.41
CA LEU A 146 6.13 -3.89 6.31
C LEU A 146 7.43 -4.70 6.36
N ILE A 147 7.46 -5.95 5.89
CA ILE A 147 8.57 -6.87 6.13
C ILE A 147 9.94 -6.34 5.68
N ASN A 148 9.99 -5.62 4.57
CA ASN A 148 11.22 -5.04 4.04
C ASN A 148 11.48 -3.61 4.54
N SER A 149 10.72 -3.11 5.55
CA SER A 149 10.80 -1.72 6.04
C SER A 149 10.75 -0.70 4.91
N PRO A 150 9.68 -0.67 4.10
CA PRO A 150 9.59 0.21 2.94
C PRO A 150 9.54 1.69 3.34
N ASP A 151 9.96 2.58 2.45
CA ASP A 151 9.85 4.02 2.67
C ASP A 151 8.40 4.52 2.55
N ILE A 152 7.59 3.83 1.72
CA ILE A 152 6.21 4.19 1.44
C ILE A 152 5.32 2.96 1.27
N ILE A 153 4.12 3.02 1.83
CA ILE A 153 3.08 2.00 1.66
C ILE A 153 1.91 2.60 0.88
N PHE A 154 1.58 1.96 -0.23
CA PHE A 154 0.39 2.26 -1.03
C PHE A 154 -0.76 1.33 -0.62
N ALA A 155 -1.98 1.87 -0.50
CA ALA A 155 -3.15 1.11 -0.13
C ALA A 155 -4.32 1.41 -1.09
N ASP A 156 -4.83 0.38 -1.76
CA ASP A 156 -5.97 0.48 -2.67
C ASP A 156 -7.24 0.00 -1.98
N GLU A 157 -8.16 0.94 -1.66
CA GLU A 157 -9.44 0.71 -0.97
C GLU A 157 -9.32 -0.28 0.21
N PRO A 158 -8.40 -0.07 1.16
CA PRO A 158 -7.99 -1.09 2.12
C PRO A 158 -9.08 -1.49 3.12
N THR A 159 -10.18 -0.74 3.21
CA THR A 159 -11.33 -1.04 4.07
C THR A 159 -12.58 -1.40 3.29
N GLY A 160 -12.47 -1.55 1.95
CA GLY A 160 -13.63 -1.76 1.08
C GLY A 160 -14.42 -3.05 1.34
N ASN A 161 -13.77 -4.07 1.92
CA ASN A 161 -14.35 -5.37 2.23
C ASN A 161 -14.52 -5.62 3.74
N LEU A 162 -14.30 -4.60 4.57
CA LEU A 162 -14.41 -4.69 6.02
C LEU A 162 -15.74 -4.09 6.50
N ASP A 163 -16.27 -4.63 7.57
CA ASP A 163 -17.35 -3.97 8.32
C ASP A 163 -16.86 -2.67 8.97
N SER A 164 -17.78 -1.92 9.57
CA SER A 164 -17.48 -0.61 10.15
C SER A 164 -16.56 -0.68 11.36
N GLU A 165 -16.60 -1.76 12.14
CA GLU A 165 -15.74 -1.96 13.31
C GLU A 165 -14.31 -2.30 12.90
N ASN A 166 -14.14 -3.29 12.02
CA ASN A 166 -12.83 -3.66 11.48
C ASN A 166 -12.20 -2.52 10.67
N SER A 167 -13.02 -1.70 9.98
CA SER A 167 -12.53 -0.49 9.29
C SER A 167 -11.93 0.52 10.26
N LYS A 168 -12.55 0.77 11.41
CA LYS A 168 -12.00 1.66 12.45
C LYS A 168 -10.70 1.11 13.02
N ILE A 169 -10.68 -0.18 13.37
CA ILE A 169 -9.46 -0.86 13.87
C ILE A 169 -8.31 -0.70 12.86
N PHE A 170 -8.59 -0.90 11.57
CA PHE A 170 -7.59 -0.72 10.50
C PHE A 170 -7.06 0.73 10.44
N ILE A 171 -7.95 1.72 10.47
CA ILE A 171 -7.58 3.14 10.42
C ILE A 171 -6.72 3.54 11.63
N ASP A 172 -7.08 3.08 12.82
CA ASP A 172 -6.30 3.33 14.04
C ASP A 172 -4.93 2.66 13.98
N LEU A 173 -4.85 1.46 13.37
CA LEU A 173 -3.61 0.74 13.16
C LEU A 173 -2.67 1.51 12.21
N ILE A 174 -3.16 1.99 11.07
CA ILE A 174 -2.39 2.84 10.14
C ILE A 174 -1.83 4.06 10.87
N ARG A 175 -2.67 4.73 11.69
CA ARG A 175 -2.24 5.88 12.49
C ARG A 175 -1.14 5.52 13.50
N LYS A 176 -1.26 4.37 14.18
CA LYS A 176 -0.23 3.88 15.11
C LYS A 176 1.09 3.60 14.41
N LEU A 177 1.05 2.89 13.28
CA LEU A 177 2.24 2.55 12.49
C LEU A 177 2.92 3.81 11.95
N ASN A 178 2.16 4.78 11.43
CA ASN A 178 2.71 6.04 10.96
C ASN A 178 3.44 6.77 12.11
N LYS A 179 2.81 6.93 13.28
CA LYS A 179 3.41 7.63 14.42
C LYS A 179 4.64 6.92 14.99
N LYS A 180 4.59 5.58 15.08
CA LYS A 180 5.65 4.79 15.69
C LYS A 180 6.88 4.67 14.79
N HIS A 181 6.67 4.47 13.50
CA HIS A 181 7.74 4.17 12.53
C HIS A 181 8.02 5.32 11.56
N ASN A 182 7.36 6.45 11.69
CA ASN A 182 7.39 7.54 10.71
C ASN A 182 7.07 7.05 9.28
N GLN A 183 6.18 6.05 9.18
CA GLN A 183 5.86 5.37 7.93
C GLN A 183 4.98 6.23 7.04
N THR A 184 5.38 6.41 5.78
CA THR A 184 4.55 7.11 4.78
C THR A 184 3.45 6.20 4.25
N PHE A 185 2.22 6.72 4.18
CA PHE A 185 1.08 6.03 3.58
C PHE A 185 0.43 6.86 2.48
N VAL A 186 0.11 6.22 1.36
CA VAL A 186 -0.75 6.79 0.30
C VAL A 186 -1.94 5.88 0.12
N ILE A 187 -3.12 6.38 0.43
CA ILE A 187 -4.35 5.58 0.52
C ILE A 187 -5.35 6.12 -0.48
N VAL A 188 -5.77 5.31 -1.44
CA VAL A 188 -6.91 5.64 -2.29
C VAL A 188 -8.16 4.99 -1.70
N THR A 189 -9.22 5.78 -1.51
CA THR A 189 -10.42 5.29 -0.83
C THR A 189 -11.63 6.17 -1.09
N HIS A 190 -12.82 5.62 -0.84
CA HIS A 190 -14.06 6.38 -0.72
C HIS A 190 -14.52 6.53 0.75
N ASN A 191 -13.82 5.88 1.71
CA ASN A 191 -14.14 5.94 3.13
C ASN A 191 -13.62 7.25 3.74
N LYS A 192 -14.54 8.14 4.09
CA LYS A 192 -14.23 9.46 4.65
C LYS A 192 -13.60 9.44 6.05
N GLU A 193 -13.65 8.31 6.76
CA GLU A 193 -12.99 8.19 8.07
C GLU A 193 -11.48 8.40 7.98
N PHE A 194 -10.86 8.12 6.84
CA PHE A 194 -9.44 8.40 6.60
C PHE A 194 -9.09 9.89 6.69
N LEU A 195 -10.04 10.82 6.48
CA LEU A 195 -9.81 12.25 6.67
C LEU A 195 -9.34 12.60 8.09
N LYS A 196 -9.77 11.80 9.09
CA LYS A 196 -9.42 12.02 10.51
C LYS A 196 -7.95 11.76 10.84
N ILE A 197 -7.27 10.99 9.98
CA ILE A 197 -5.86 10.60 10.20
C ILE A 197 -4.91 11.13 9.14
N SER A 198 -5.44 11.68 8.05
CA SER A 198 -4.62 12.17 6.92
C SER A 198 -4.02 13.53 7.22
N ASP A 199 -2.72 13.67 6.95
CA ASP A 199 -2.04 14.98 6.94
C ASP A 199 -2.48 15.81 5.74
N TYR A 200 -2.63 15.14 4.58
CA TYR A 200 -3.10 15.73 3.32
C TYR A 200 -4.20 14.87 2.72
N SER A 201 -5.22 15.52 2.20
CA SER A 201 -6.27 14.82 1.45
C SER A 201 -6.49 15.47 0.09
N TYR A 202 -6.68 14.63 -0.92
CA TYR A 202 -6.93 15.04 -2.29
C TYR A 202 -8.24 14.48 -2.78
N THR A 203 -8.88 15.19 -3.71
CA THR A 203 -10.03 14.68 -4.46
C THR A 203 -9.65 14.49 -5.92
N LEU A 204 -9.81 13.25 -6.43
CA LEU A 204 -9.65 12.92 -7.85
C LEU A 204 -11.03 12.90 -8.51
N LYS A 205 -11.22 13.76 -9.51
CA LYS A 205 -12.48 13.89 -10.26
C LYS A 205 -12.20 14.25 -11.71
N GLY A 206 -12.78 13.50 -12.66
CA GLY A 206 -12.62 13.79 -14.09
C GLY A 206 -11.17 13.74 -14.58
N GLY A 207 -10.34 12.90 -13.95
CA GLY A 207 -8.92 12.77 -14.27
C GLY A 207 -8.02 13.84 -13.67
N GLU A 208 -8.55 14.80 -12.92
CA GLU A 208 -7.81 15.88 -12.27
C GLU A 208 -7.77 15.70 -10.74
N ILE A 209 -6.68 16.11 -10.10
CA ILE A 209 -6.50 16.03 -8.64
C ILE A 209 -6.53 17.44 -8.03
N LYS A 210 -7.20 17.57 -6.88
CA LYS A 210 -7.25 18.81 -6.11
C LYS A 210 -6.98 18.52 -4.64
N LEU A 211 -6.14 19.33 -4.00
CA LEU A 211 -5.96 19.35 -2.55
C LEU A 211 -7.23 19.87 -1.88
N ASN A 212 -7.69 19.22 -0.81
CA ASN A 212 -8.88 19.62 -0.04
C ASN A 212 -8.54 20.60 1.08
#